data_bdced596a66cda88665b27cb528a2392
#
_entry.id   bdced596a66cda88665b27cb528a2392
#
_cell.length_a   1.000
_cell.length_b   1.000
_cell.length_c   1.000
_cell.angle_alpha   90.00
_cell.angle_beta   90.00
_cell.angle_gamma   90.00
#
_symmetry.space_group_name_H-M   'P 1'
#
loop_
_entity.id
_entity.type
_entity.pdbx_description
1 polymer ?
#
loop_
_entity_poly.entity_id
_entity_poly.type
_entity_poly.pdbx_seq_one_letter_code
_entity_poly.pdbx_strand_id
1 'polypeptide(L)'
;MLAACPAPKGAVEPQPLARVGVPILDAASSPPARQLIVIGFMGGSVRANDLVHREALMADDLQQRYPLRLHAAVFANRDHRAALETVLHLLDKDKNGCLNAGERNAARIVIYGHSWGASETIALARRLNELGIPVLLTIQVDSVQKFNEHDGLIPPNVRQAINFYQSDGFLHGRSRIQAMDPKQTTILGNFESAYKENPVSCDRYPWYARAFMKPHIEIENDPSVWNKIEALIQTQLP
;
A
#
# COMPACT_ATOMS: atom_id res chain seq x y z
N MET A 1 -16.17 12.43 4.13
CA MET A 1 -14.88 12.96 3.59
C MET A 1 -14.17 13.63 4.75
N LEU A 2 -13.07 13.02 5.24
CA LEU A 2 -12.22 13.65 6.25
C LEU A 2 -11.47 14.82 5.60
N ALA A 3 -11.55 16.01 6.20
CA ALA A 3 -10.90 17.22 5.70
C ALA A 3 -9.58 17.47 6.47
N ALA A 4 -8.67 18.28 5.92
CA ALA A 4 -7.54 18.79 6.68
C ALA A 4 -8.04 19.73 7.77
N CYS A 5 -7.54 19.58 9.02
CA CYS A 5 -7.91 20.47 10.11
C CYS A 5 -7.45 21.91 9.79
N PRO A 6 -8.29 22.94 10.08
CA PRO A 6 -7.85 24.32 10.00
C PRO A 6 -6.73 24.57 11.01
N ALA A 7 -5.75 25.41 10.65
CA ALA A 7 -4.66 25.80 11.54
C ALA A 7 -5.22 26.46 12.80
N PRO A 8 -4.67 26.22 14.00
CA PRO A 8 -5.13 26.85 15.22
C PRO A 8 -4.91 28.38 15.14
N LYS A 9 -5.97 29.15 15.29
CA LYS A 9 -5.93 30.59 15.49
C LYS A 9 -5.67 30.84 16.96
N GLY A 10 -4.55 31.44 17.31
CA GLY A 10 -4.32 32.01 18.63
C GLY A 10 -2.95 31.71 19.21
N ALA A 11 -2.07 32.71 19.21
CA ALA A 11 -0.91 32.73 20.07
C ALA A 11 -1.40 32.90 21.52
N VAL A 12 -1.02 31.97 22.41
CA VAL A 12 -1.25 32.11 23.86
C VAL A 12 -0.06 32.85 24.47
N GLU A 13 -0.33 33.96 25.13
CA GLU A 13 0.63 34.72 25.96
C GLU A 13 1.23 33.84 27.08
N PRO A 14 2.49 34.06 27.46
CA PRO A 14 3.14 33.25 28.51
C PRO A 14 2.62 33.64 29.91
N GLN A 15 2.10 32.68 30.63
CA GLN A 15 1.74 32.76 32.03
C GLN A 15 2.95 32.48 32.96
N PRO A 16 3.02 33.08 34.16
CA PRO A 16 4.22 33.05 35.01
C PRO A 16 4.43 31.72 35.74
N LEU A 17 5.71 31.41 35.92
CA LEU A 17 6.28 30.25 36.59
C LEU A 17 5.69 29.99 38.00
N ALA A 18 5.11 28.83 38.24
CA ALA A 18 4.75 28.28 39.52
C ALA A 18 5.50 26.98 39.82
N ARG A 19 6.29 27.06 40.89
CA ARG A 19 6.84 26.04 41.80
C ARG A 19 7.09 24.61 41.29
N VAL A 20 8.36 24.26 41.39
CA VAL A 20 8.96 22.94 41.24
C VAL A 20 8.36 21.95 42.25
N GLY A 21 7.53 21.05 41.75
CA GLY A 21 7.23 19.78 42.41
C GLY A 21 8.03 18.70 41.67
N VAL A 22 8.77 17.86 42.40
CA VAL A 22 9.49 16.71 41.87
C VAL A 22 8.47 15.75 41.24
N PRO A 23 8.52 15.45 39.93
CA PRO A 23 7.60 14.48 39.37
C PRO A 23 8.04 13.09 39.78
N ILE A 24 7.12 12.36 40.41
CA ILE A 24 7.16 10.89 40.47
C ILE A 24 7.24 10.44 39.00
N LEU A 25 8.29 9.70 38.66
CA LEU A 25 8.44 9.01 37.36
C LEU A 25 7.32 7.99 37.27
N ASP A 26 6.15 8.41 36.77
CA ASP A 26 5.19 7.49 36.21
C ASP A 26 5.90 6.78 35.05
N ALA A 27 5.91 5.44 35.09
CA ALA A 27 6.44 4.61 34.06
C ALA A 27 5.82 5.10 32.72
N ALA A 28 6.63 5.78 31.91
CA ALA A 28 6.23 6.34 30.65
C ALA A 28 5.63 5.21 29.83
N SER A 29 4.30 5.20 29.71
CA SER A 29 3.62 4.36 28.74
C SER A 29 4.18 4.74 27.37
N SER A 30 5.01 3.86 26.80
CA SER A 30 5.51 4.03 25.45
C SER A 30 4.31 4.37 24.54
N PRO A 31 4.41 5.40 23.69
CA PRO A 31 3.31 5.74 22.79
C PRO A 31 2.89 4.47 22.04
N PRO A 32 1.60 4.20 21.85
CA PRO A 32 1.14 2.98 21.20
C PRO A 32 1.88 2.83 19.87
N ALA A 33 2.47 1.66 19.68
CA ALA A 33 3.27 1.37 18.50
C ALA A 33 2.44 1.72 17.24
N ARG A 34 3.02 2.54 16.35
CA ARG A 34 2.35 2.99 15.13
C ARG A 34 2.14 1.78 14.23
N GLN A 35 0.91 1.31 14.10
CA GLN A 35 0.60 0.18 13.22
C GLN A 35 0.95 0.51 11.77
N LEU A 36 1.48 -0.48 11.04
CA LEU A 36 1.62 -0.43 9.60
C LEU A 36 0.25 -0.62 8.95
N ILE A 37 -0.12 0.24 8.03
CA ILE A 37 -1.33 0.09 7.21
C ILE A 37 -0.92 -0.55 5.89
N VAL A 38 -1.46 -1.72 5.58
CA VAL A 38 -1.18 -2.47 4.35
C VAL A 38 -2.46 -2.54 3.52
N ILE A 39 -2.46 -1.91 2.37
CA ILE A 39 -3.61 -1.87 1.46
C ILE A 39 -3.28 -2.68 0.20
N GLY A 40 -4.07 -3.70 -0.07
CA GLY A 40 -4.02 -4.49 -1.28
C GLY A 40 -5.14 -4.14 -2.26
N PHE A 41 -4.86 -4.26 -3.57
CA PHE A 41 -5.87 -4.13 -4.61
C PHE A 41 -5.90 -5.35 -5.51
N MET A 42 -7.10 -5.91 -5.70
CA MET A 42 -7.36 -7.06 -6.56
C MET A 42 -7.21 -6.69 -8.04
N GLY A 43 -6.67 -7.62 -8.82
CA GLY A 43 -6.73 -7.57 -10.27
C GLY A 43 -8.15 -7.78 -10.83
N GLY A 44 -8.35 -7.54 -12.13
CA GLY A 44 -9.58 -7.88 -12.85
C GLY A 44 -10.89 -7.41 -12.20
N SER A 45 -11.96 -8.14 -12.47
CA SER A 45 -13.31 -7.88 -11.91
C SER A 45 -13.65 -8.87 -10.79
N VAL A 46 -12.71 -9.12 -9.88
CA VAL A 46 -12.87 -10.06 -8.76
C VAL A 46 -13.27 -9.36 -7.46
N ARG A 47 -13.80 -10.15 -6.52
CA ARG A 47 -14.19 -9.64 -5.19
C ARG A 47 -12.97 -9.54 -4.28
N ALA A 48 -12.96 -8.57 -3.41
CA ALA A 48 -11.87 -8.32 -2.46
C ALA A 48 -11.56 -9.49 -1.51
N ASN A 49 -12.52 -10.34 -1.22
CA ASN A 49 -12.38 -11.49 -0.33
C ASN A 49 -12.20 -12.85 -1.06
N ASP A 50 -11.87 -12.83 -2.34
CA ASP A 50 -11.65 -14.05 -3.10
C ASP A 50 -10.24 -14.60 -2.85
N LEU A 51 -10.13 -15.56 -1.95
CA LEU A 51 -8.88 -16.19 -1.53
C LEU A 51 -8.25 -17.13 -2.60
N VAL A 52 -8.81 -17.22 -3.79
CA VAL A 52 -8.12 -17.81 -4.95
C VAL A 52 -6.95 -16.90 -5.36
N HIS A 53 -7.09 -15.60 -5.17
CA HIS A 53 -6.13 -14.57 -5.55
C HIS A 53 -5.11 -14.26 -4.46
N ARG A 54 -3.87 -14.09 -4.85
CA ARG A 54 -2.75 -13.92 -3.91
C ARG A 54 -2.82 -12.61 -3.12
N GLU A 55 -3.41 -11.56 -3.68
CA GLU A 55 -3.60 -10.29 -2.97
C GLU A 55 -4.46 -10.47 -1.73
N ALA A 56 -5.57 -11.22 -1.84
CA ALA A 56 -6.45 -11.50 -0.72
C ALA A 56 -5.79 -12.44 0.31
N LEU A 57 -5.12 -13.50 -0.17
CA LEU A 57 -4.37 -14.42 0.70
C LEU A 57 -3.28 -13.69 1.49
N MET A 58 -2.53 -12.79 0.86
CA MET A 58 -1.48 -12.00 1.52
C MET A 58 -2.05 -11.12 2.64
N ALA A 59 -3.16 -10.42 2.37
CA ALA A 59 -3.80 -9.58 3.38
C ALA A 59 -4.26 -10.40 4.59
N ASP A 60 -4.93 -11.53 4.34
CA ASP A 60 -5.43 -12.43 5.38
C ASP A 60 -4.29 -12.97 6.26
N ASP A 61 -3.25 -13.49 5.64
CA ASP A 61 -2.09 -14.06 6.29
C ASP A 61 -1.30 -13.02 7.12
N LEU A 62 -1.07 -11.83 6.57
CA LEU A 62 -0.44 -10.73 7.29
C LEU A 62 -1.27 -10.30 8.50
N GLN A 63 -2.59 -10.17 8.34
CA GLN A 63 -3.49 -9.78 9.43
C GLN A 63 -3.52 -10.82 10.55
N GLN A 64 -3.48 -12.10 10.20
CA GLN A 64 -3.44 -13.19 11.19
C GLN A 64 -2.10 -13.25 11.94
N ARG A 65 -0.99 -13.08 11.24
CA ARG A 65 0.35 -13.18 11.85
C ARG A 65 0.77 -11.96 12.66
N TYR A 66 0.28 -10.77 12.30
CA TYR A 66 0.72 -9.52 12.92
C TYR A 66 -0.43 -8.60 13.38
N PRO A 67 -1.47 -9.10 14.08
CA PRO A 67 -2.71 -8.37 14.35
C PRO A 67 -2.51 -7.09 15.15
N LEU A 68 -1.43 -7.00 15.96
CA LEU A 68 -1.13 -5.83 16.79
C LEU A 68 -0.16 -4.85 16.11
N ARG A 69 0.58 -5.28 15.09
CA ARG A 69 1.64 -4.51 14.43
C ARG A 69 1.21 -3.91 13.10
N LEU A 70 0.22 -4.50 12.44
CA LEU A 70 -0.32 -3.99 11.19
C LEU A 70 -1.84 -4.11 11.12
N HIS A 71 -2.41 -3.34 10.20
CA HIS A 71 -3.76 -3.49 9.70
C HIS A 71 -3.68 -3.78 8.20
N ALA A 72 -4.08 -4.98 7.78
CA ALA A 72 -4.12 -5.37 6.38
C ALA A 72 -5.57 -5.41 5.88
N ALA A 73 -5.80 -4.78 4.73
CA ALA A 73 -7.09 -4.81 4.05
C ALA A 73 -6.88 -4.89 2.53
N VAL A 74 -7.76 -5.60 1.84
CA VAL A 74 -7.73 -5.70 0.39
C VAL A 74 -9.06 -5.20 -0.19
N PHE A 75 -8.98 -4.53 -1.35
CA PHE A 75 -10.11 -3.90 -2.03
C PHE A 75 -10.18 -4.36 -3.48
N ALA A 76 -11.37 -4.42 -4.04
CA ALA A 76 -11.48 -4.52 -5.48
C ALA A 76 -10.89 -3.24 -6.13
N ASN A 77 -10.30 -3.37 -7.31
CA ASN A 77 -9.63 -2.23 -7.97
C ASN A 77 -10.55 -1.06 -8.35
N ARG A 78 -11.86 -1.20 -8.21
CA ARG A 78 -12.88 -0.13 -8.37
C ARG A 78 -13.25 0.56 -7.07
N ASP A 79 -12.84 0.01 -5.93
CA ASP A 79 -13.25 0.47 -4.59
C ASP A 79 -12.21 1.44 -3.97
N HIS A 80 -11.51 2.21 -4.82
CA HIS A 80 -10.44 3.16 -4.41
C HIS A 80 -10.91 4.15 -3.35
N ARG A 81 -12.18 4.55 -3.39
CA ARG A 81 -12.75 5.46 -2.40
C ARG A 81 -12.83 4.81 -1.02
N ALA A 82 -13.28 3.55 -0.94
CA ALA A 82 -13.33 2.81 0.32
C ALA A 82 -11.94 2.57 0.89
N ALA A 83 -10.95 2.28 0.03
CA ALA A 83 -9.55 2.14 0.44
C ALA A 83 -9.01 3.45 1.04
N LEU A 84 -9.23 4.60 0.39
CA LEU A 84 -8.84 5.90 0.90
C LEU A 84 -9.53 6.21 2.24
N GLU A 85 -10.84 6.04 2.34
CA GLU A 85 -11.61 6.26 3.57
C GLU A 85 -11.09 5.39 4.73
N THR A 86 -10.74 4.13 4.45
CA THR A 86 -10.13 3.24 5.44
C THR A 86 -8.78 3.78 5.94
N VAL A 87 -7.89 4.21 5.04
CA VAL A 87 -6.60 4.79 5.42
C VAL A 87 -6.81 6.04 6.29
N LEU A 88 -7.68 6.96 5.87
CA LEU A 88 -7.96 8.20 6.61
C LEU A 88 -8.53 7.91 8.00
N HIS A 89 -9.45 6.96 8.11
CA HIS A 89 -10.02 6.55 9.41
C HIS A 89 -8.96 5.93 10.35
N LEU A 90 -8.05 5.12 9.81
CA LEU A 90 -6.98 4.52 10.60
C LEU A 90 -5.92 5.55 11.06
N LEU A 91 -5.76 6.65 10.35
CA LEU A 91 -4.85 7.74 10.70
C LEU A 91 -5.46 8.73 11.69
N ASP A 92 -6.77 8.92 11.69
CA ASP A 92 -7.52 9.80 12.60
C ASP A 92 -7.57 9.18 14.01
N LYS A 93 -6.52 9.41 14.79
CA LYS A 93 -6.33 8.78 16.11
C LYS A 93 -7.20 9.39 17.20
N ASP A 94 -7.46 10.70 17.11
CA ASP A 94 -8.31 11.43 18.06
C ASP A 94 -9.80 11.40 17.66
N LYS A 95 -10.13 10.77 16.51
CA LYS A 95 -11.47 10.56 15.96
C LYS A 95 -12.29 11.85 15.80
N ASN A 96 -11.59 12.95 15.50
CA ASN A 96 -12.23 14.26 15.34
C ASN A 96 -12.76 14.51 13.91
N GLY A 97 -12.57 13.56 12.98
CA GLY A 97 -13.04 13.62 11.61
C GLY A 97 -12.14 14.44 10.68
N CYS A 98 -10.92 14.80 11.09
CA CYS A 98 -9.92 15.43 10.25
C CYS A 98 -8.50 15.01 10.64
N LEU A 99 -7.54 15.12 9.72
CA LEU A 99 -6.15 14.77 9.99
C LEU A 99 -5.31 16.02 10.29
N ASN A 100 -4.70 16.07 11.45
CA ASN A 100 -3.69 17.06 11.76
C ASN A 100 -2.32 16.70 11.14
N ALA A 101 -1.33 17.60 11.22
CA ALA A 101 0.00 17.38 10.63
C ALA A 101 0.73 16.20 11.31
N GLY A 102 0.56 16.01 12.63
CA GLY A 102 1.16 14.92 13.38
C GLY A 102 0.66 13.56 12.92
N GLU A 103 -0.65 13.41 12.70
CA GLU A 103 -1.27 12.18 12.21
C GLU A 103 -0.84 11.85 10.79
N ARG A 104 -0.80 12.85 9.89
CA ARG A 104 -0.29 12.65 8.53
C ARG A 104 1.17 12.20 8.53
N ASN A 105 2.04 12.90 9.25
CA ASN A 105 3.47 12.58 9.33
C ASN A 105 3.76 11.26 10.04
N ALA A 106 2.81 10.78 10.85
CA ALA A 106 2.89 9.50 11.54
C ALA A 106 2.50 8.31 10.64
N ALA A 107 1.98 8.56 9.44
CA ALA A 107 1.50 7.52 8.53
C ALA A 107 2.61 6.53 8.15
N ARG A 108 2.28 5.25 8.24
CA ARG A 108 3.11 4.12 7.80
C ARG A 108 2.25 3.26 6.89
N ILE A 109 2.38 3.45 5.59
CA ILE A 109 1.48 2.86 4.59
C ILE A 109 2.29 2.08 3.58
N VAL A 110 1.86 0.84 3.29
CA VAL A 110 2.30 0.03 2.15
C VAL A 110 1.09 -0.24 1.28
N ILE A 111 1.25 -0.11 -0.04
CA ILE A 111 0.19 -0.37 -1.00
C ILE A 111 0.71 -1.37 -2.03
N TYR A 112 -0.06 -2.41 -2.32
CA TYR A 112 0.30 -3.44 -3.31
C TYR A 112 -0.89 -3.84 -4.17
N GLY A 113 -0.63 -4.43 -5.33
CA GLY A 113 -1.69 -4.94 -6.19
C GLY A 113 -1.14 -5.66 -7.41
N HIS A 114 -2.01 -6.41 -8.06
CA HIS A 114 -1.76 -7.12 -9.31
C HIS A 114 -2.64 -6.57 -10.43
N SER A 115 -2.14 -6.54 -11.67
CA SER A 115 -2.90 -6.17 -12.86
C SER A 115 -3.53 -4.76 -12.74
N TRP A 116 -4.84 -4.62 -12.89
CA TRP A 116 -5.57 -3.36 -12.64
C TRP A 116 -5.46 -2.89 -11.18
N GLY A 117 -5.28 -3.82 -10.24
CA GLY A 117 -5.01 -3.47 -8.84
C GLY A 117 -3.64 -2.82 -8.66
N ALA A 118 -2.64 -3.22 -9.44
CA ALA A 118 -1.33 -2.58 -9.43
C ALA A 118 -1.38 -1.14 -9.96
N SER A 119 -2.21 -0.86 -10.98
CA SER A 119 -2.49 0.51 -11.44
C SER A 119 -3.17 1.34 -10.34
N GLU A 120 -4.14 0.74 -9.62
CA GLU A 120 -4.85 1.40 -8.51
C GLU A 120 -3.93 1.72 -7.32
N THR A 121 -2.87 0.95 -7.11
CA THR A 121 -1.82 1.23 -6.12
C THR A 121 -1.27 2.65 -6.28
N ILE A 122 -1.00 3.06 -7.51
CA ILE A 122 -0.46 4.39 -7.80
C ILE A 122 -1.55 5.47 -7.76
N ALA A 123 -2.78 5.15 -8.16
CA ALA A 123 -3.91 6.06 -8.03
C ALA A 123 -4.16 6.44 -6.56
N LEU A 124 -4.17 5.47 -5.64
CA LEU A 124 -4.27 5.73 -4.20
C LEU A 124 -3.06 6.52 -3.68
N ALA A 125 -1.84 6.18 -4.08
CA ALA A 125 -0.64 6.92 -3.67
C ALA A 125 -0.70 8.40 -4.07
N ARG A 126 -1.21 8.72 -5.28
CA ARG A 126 -1.44 10.11 -5.72
C ARG A 126 -2.48 10.82 -4.88
N ARG A 127 -3.59 10.17 -4.55
CA ARG A 127 -4.60 10.76 -3.65
C ARG A 127 -4.04 11.06 -2.27
N LEU A 128 -3.21 10.18 -1.73
CA LEU A 128 -2.50 10.41 -0.48
C LEU A 128 -1.48 11.56 -0.61
N ASN A 129 -0.83 11.70 -1.77
CA ASN A 129 0.07 12.83 -2.04
C ASN A 129 -0.66 14.19 -2.01
N GLU A 130 -1.85 14.27 -2.60
CA GLU A 130 -2.70 15.48 -2.57
C GLU A 130 -3.08 15.88 -1.13
N LEU A 131 -3.14 14.90 -0.22
CA LEU A 131 -3.44 15.11 1.20
C LEU A 131 -2.19 15.30 2.07
N GLY A 132 -0.99 15.29 1.49
CA GLY A 132 0.28 15.39 2.19
C GLY A 132 0.57 14.18 3.09
N ILE A 133 0.09 12.98 2.73
CA ILE A 133 0.25 11.74 3.48
C ILE A 133 1.37 10.91 2.83
N PRO A 134 2.45 10.56 3.57
CA PRO A 134 3.54 9.74 3.06
C PRO A 134 3.14 8.28 2.92
N VAL A 135 3.77 7.60 1.92
CA VAL A 135 3.68 6.17 1.68
C VAL A 135 5.08 5.57 1.76
N LEU A 136 5.26 4.51 2.54
CA LEU A 136 6.55 3.86 2.71
C LEU A 136 6.97 3.06 1.48
N LEU A 137 6.02 2.31 0.92
CA LEU A 137 6.31 1.38 -0.17
C LEU A 137 5.08 1.19 -1.07
N THR A 138 5.28 1.24 -2.38
CA THR A 138 4.32 0.75 -3.37
C THR A 138 4.89 -0.46 -4.10
N ILE A 139 4.05 -1.48 -4.33
CA ILE A 139 4.41 -2.73 -4.97
C ILE A 139 3.44 -3.00 -6.12
N GLN A 140 3.96 -3.01 -7.32
CA GLN A 140 3.20 -3.31 -8.53
C GLN A 140 3.57 -4.70 -9.04
N VAL A 141 2.56 -5.54 -9.31
CA VAL A 141 2.74 -6.86 -9.91
C VAL A 141 1.98 -6.87 -11.23
N ASP A 142 2.73 -7.01 -12.31
CA ASP A 142 2.26 -7.07 -13.70
C ASP A 142 1.18 -6.02 -14.01
N SER A 143 1.49 -4.75 -13.71
CA SER A 143 0.55 -3.63 -13.74
C SER A 143 0.01 -3.38 -15.14
N VAL A 144 -1.28 -3.63 -15.32
CA VAL A 144 -2.03 -3.27 -16.52
C VAL A 144 -2.69 -1.92 -16.30
N GLN A 145 -2.24 -0.94 -17.09
CA GLN A 145 -2.69 0.44 -16.96
C GLN A 145 -4.19 0.57 -17.21
N LYS A 146 -4.90 1.20 -16.28
CA LYS A 146 -6.28 1.62 -16.49
C LYS A 146 -6.34 2.86 -17.38
N PHE A 147 -7.49 3.07 -18.01
CA PHE A 147 -7.71 4.25 -18.85
C PHE A 147 -7.47 5.55 -18.06
N ASN A 148 -6.69 6.46 -18.64
CA ASN A 148 -6.27 7.73 -18.03
C ASN A 148 -5.39 7.63 -16.74
N GLU A 149 -4.90 6.45 -16.38
CA GLU A 149 -3.95 6.31 -15.27
C GLU A 149 -2.51 6.28 -15.79
N HIS A 150 -1.60 6.95 -15.10
CA HIS A 150 -0.16 6.96 -15.42
C HIS A 150 0.63 6.18 -14.37
N ASP A 151 0.30 4.90 -14.21
CA ASP A 151 0.81 4.00 -13.16
C ASP A 151 2.32 3.70 -13.23
N GLY A 152 3.00 4.13 -14.30
CA GLY A 152 4.46 4.05 -14.41
C GLY A 152 5.23 5.17 -13.72
N LEU A 153 4.55 6.26 -13.31
CA LEU A 153 5.16 7.41 -12.65
C LEU A 153 4.78 7.44 -11.17
N ILE A 154 5.76 7.19 -10.31
CA ILE A 154 5.58 7.08 -8.86
C ILE A 154 5.59 8.47 -8.23
N PRO A 155 4.55 8.88 -7.48
CA PRO A 155 4.47 10.21 -6.89
C PRO A 155 5.49 10.41 -5.75
N PRO A 156 5.89 11.67 -5.45
CA PRO A 156 6.99 11.99 -4.54
C PRO A 156 6.72 11.70 -3.06
N ASN A 157 5.47 11.47 -2.66
CA ASN A 157 5.14 11.02 -1.30
C ASN A 157 5.47 9.54 -1.06
N VAL A 158 5.83 8.77 -2.08
CA VAL A 158 6.24 7.37 -1.98
C VAL A 158 7.73 7.28 -1.75
N ARG A 159 8.16 6.72 -0.62
CA ARG A 159 9.57 6.58 -0.27
C ARG A 159 10.28 5.52 -1.13
N GLN A 160 9.64 4.37 -1.34
CA GLN A 160 10.18 3.26 -2.11
C GLN A 160 9.12 2.68 -3.04
N ALA A 161 9.52 2.22 -4.21
CA ALA A 161 8.64 1.52 -5.14
C ALA A 161 9.35 0.35 -5.82
N ILE A 162 8.61 -0.71 -6.08
CA ILE A 162 9.09 -1.92 -6.76
C ILE A 162 8.07 -2.40 -7.77
N ASN A 163 8.55 -2.94 -8.87
CA ASN A 163 7.73 -3.50 -9.93
C ASN A 163 8.20 -4.91 -10.28
N PHE A 164 7.24 -5.82 -10.35
CA PHE A 164 7.41 -7.18 -10.89
C PHE A 164 6.58 -7.26 -12.17
N TYR A 165 7.12 -7.81 -13.24
CA TYR A 165 6.43 -7.92 -14.51
C TYR A 165 6.83 -9.20 -15.27
N GLN A 166 6.05 -9.55 -16.27
CA GLN A 166 6.37 -10.59 -17.24
C GLN A 166 6.14 -10.06 -18.66
N SER A 167 6.83 -10.64 -19.64
CA SER A 167 6.74 -10.25 -21.05
C SER A 167 6.28 -11.40 -21.96
N ASP A 168 5.91 -12.55 -21.39
CA ASP A 168 5.66 -13.78 -22.13
C ASP A 168 4.27 -13.86 -22.79
N GLY A 169 3.30 -13.08 -22.34
CA GLY A 169 1.92 -13.16 -22.78
C GLY A 169 1.46 -11.99 -23.64
N PHE A 170 0.28 -12.16 -24.26
CA PHE A 170 -0.42 -11.05 -24.93
C PHE A 170 -0.87 -9.99 -23.91
N LEU A 171 -1.37 -10.43 -22.76
CA LEU A 171 -1.64 -9.58 -21.61
C LEU A 171 -0.41 -9.57 -20.72
N HIS A 172 0.24 -8.44 -20.66
CA HIS A 172 1.40 -8.22 -19.79
C HIS A 172 1.36 -6.82 -19.20
N GLY A 173 1.97 -6.68 -18.04
CA GLY A 173 2.06 -5.43 -17.32
C GLY A 173 3.20 -4.55 -17.80
N ARG A 174 3.31 -3.41 -17.16
CA ARG A 174 4.36 -2.43 -17.40
C ARG A 174 5.73 -2.98 -16.98
N SER A 175 6.69 -2.95 -17.91
CA SER A 175 8.06 -3.42 -17.64
C SER A 175 8.87 -2.44 -16.77
N ARG A 176 8.48 -1.15 -16.71
CA ARG A 176 9.28 -0.13 -16.03
C ARG A 176 8.42 0.89 -15.31
N ILE A 177 8.76 1.13 -14.04
CA ILE A 177 8.30 2.26 -13.25
C ILE A 177 9.44 3.26 -13.02
N GLN A 178 9.11 4.54 -12.80
CA GLN A 178 10.06 5.62 -12.59
C GLN A 178 9.56 6.57 -11.50
N ALA A 179 10.48 7.13 -10.72
CA ALA A 179 10.16 8.18 -9.77
C ALA A 179 9.85 9.50 -10.49
N MET A 180 8.79 10.22 -10.07
CA MET A 180 8.57 11.60 -10.49
C MET A 180 9.66 12.52 -9.93
N ASP A 181 10.12 12.26 -8.70
CA ASP A 181 11.26 12.93 -8.07
C ASP A 181 12.22 11.88 -7.49
N PRO A 182 13.36 11.61 -8.17
CA PRO A 182 14.34 10.63 -7.69
C PRO A 182 15.04 11.01 -6.37
N LYS A 183 14.89 12.25 -5.90
CA LYS A 183 15.41 12.66 -4.58
C LYS A 183 14.51 12.22 -3.44
N GLN A 184 13.22 12.02 -3.71
CA GLN A 184 12.22 11.62 -2.73
C GLN A 184 11.84 10.13 -2.81
N THR A 185 11.86 9.57 -4.02
CA THR A 185 11.43 8.19 -4.28
C THR A 185 12.57 7.32 -4.78
N THR A 186 12.83 6.22 -4.10
CA THR A 186 13.78 5.19 -4.54
C THR A 186 13.04 4.06 -5.27
N ILE A 187 13.39 3.80 -6.52
CA ILE A 187 12.95 2.60 -7.24
C ILE A 187 13.85 1.43 -6.86
N LEU A 188 13.31 0.45 -6.15
CA LEU A 188 14.04 -0.75 -5.70
C LEU A 188 14.39 -1.70 -6.85
N GLY A 189 13.62 -1.63 -7.92
CA GLY A 189 13.87 -2.38 -9.15
C GLY A 189 12.61 -2.61 -9.98
N ASN A 190 12.87 -3.08 -11.21
CA ASN A 190 11.87 -3.62 -12.12
C ASN A 190 12.34 -5.05 -12.43
N PHE A 191 11.62 -6.05 -11.92
CA PHE A 191 12.02 -7.46 -11.95
C PHE A 191 11.14 -8.23 -12.93
N GLU A 192 11.79 -8.79 -13.93
CA GLU A 192 11.12 -9.63 -14.92
C GLU A 192 11.06 -11.08 -14.44
N SER A 193 9.92 -11.72 -14.68
CA SER A 193 9.72 -13.17 -14.52
C SER A 193 9.42 -13.78 -15.87
N ALA A 194 10.00 -14.95 -16.15
CA ALA A 194 9.81 -15.70 -17.39
C ALA A 194 9.21 -17.08 -17.08
N TYR A 195 8.07 -17.41 -17.69
CA TYR A 195 7.31 -18.61 -17.38
C TYR A 195 7.31 -19.69 -18.45
N LYS A 196 7.95 -19.42 -19.61
CA LYS A 196 8.05 -20.41 -20.70
C LYS A 196 8.80 -21.68 -20.29
N GLU A 197 9.91 -21.48 -19.54
CA GLU A 197 10.75 -22.59 -19.11
C GLU A 197 10.39 -23.10 -17.71
N ASN A 198 9.86 -22.24 -16.86
CA ASN A 198 9.51 -22.54 -15.48
C ASN A 198 8.04 -22.13 -15.20
N PRO A 199 7.06 -22.88 -15.73
CA PRO A 199 5.65 -22.54 -15.58
C PRO A 199 5.20 -22.68 -14.12
N VAL A 200 4.33 -21.78 -13.68
CA VAL A 200 3.68 -21.81 -12.38
C VAL A 200 2.25 -22.36 -12.54
N SER A 201 1.80 -23.22 -11.61
CA SER A 201 0.45 -23.78 -11.66
C SER A 201 -0.61 -22.68 -11.51
N CYS A 202 -1.59 -22.74 -12.42
CA CYS A 202 -2.77 -21.87 -12.43
C CYS A 202 -4.07 -22.69 -12.31
N ASP A 203 -4.03 -23.89 -11.74
CA ASP A 203 -5.15 -24.85 -11.74
C ASP A 203 -6.39 -24.37 -11.00
N ARG A 204 -6.22 -23.40 -10.08
CA ARG A 204 -7.33 -22.78 -9.34
C ARG A 204 -8.14 -21.80 -10.18
N TYR A 205 -7.63 -21.40 -11.36
CA TYR A 205 -8.29 -20.46 -12.27
C TYR A 205 -9.12 -21.17 -13.32
N PRO A 206 -10.22 -20.57 -13.80
CA PRO A 206 -11.04 -21.14 -14.84
C PRO A 206 -10.24 -21.33 -16.14
N TRP A 207 -10.58 -22.34 -16.92
CA TRP A 207 -9.84 -22.74 -18.12
C TRP A 207 -9.67 -21.60 -19.14
N TYR A 208 -10.69 -20.74 -19.31
CA TYR A 208 -10.63 -19.62 -20.25
C TYR A 208 -9.58 -18.57 -19.82
N ALA A 209 -9.48 -18.28 -18.52
CA ALA A 209 -8.45 -17.37 -18.01
C ALA A 209 -7.05 -17.94 -18.26
N ARG A 210 -6.86 -19.24 -18.00
CA ARG A 210 -5.59 -19.95 -18.28
C ARG A 210 -5.24 -19.98 -19.77
N ALA A 211 -6.23 -20.06 -20.66
CA ALA A 211 -6.00 -20.09 -22.09
C ALA A 211 -5.52 -18.74 -22.67
N PHE A 212 -6.04 -17.62 -22.15
CA PHE A 212 -5.78 -16.28 -22.71
C PHE A 212 -4.81 -15.41 -21.92
N MET A 213 -4.64 -15.69 -20.62
CA MET A 213 -3.89 -14.84 -19.71
C MET A 213 -2.85 -15.62 -18.89
N LYS A 214 -2.40 -16.77 -19.36
CA LYS A 214 -1.59 -17.69 -18.55
C LYS A 214 -0.37 -17.03 -17.89
N PRO A 215 0.55 -16.37 -18.60
CA PRO A 215 1.71 -15.74 -17.92
C PRO A 215 1.32 -14.64 -16.92
N HIS A 216 0.24 -13.91 -17.20
CA HIS A 216 -0.30 -12.89 -16.30
C HIS A 216 -0.86 -13.50 -15.00
N ILE A 217 -1.40 -14.71 -15.06
CA ILE A 217 -1.86 -15.46 -13.87
C ILE A 217 -0.68 -16.17 -13.20
N GLU A 218 0.32 -16.62 -13.96
CA GLU A 218 1.51 -17.26 -13.40
C GLU A 218 2.26 -16.34 -12.45
N ILE A 219 2.47 -15.07 -12.83
CA ILE A 219 3.14 -14.10 -11.94
C ILE A 219 2.31 -13.80 -10.69
N GLU A 220 0.98 -13.78 -10.79
CA GLU A 220 0.09 -13.67 -9.63
C GLU A 220 0.24 -14.86 -8.67
N ASN A 221 0.57 -16.05 -9.19
CA ASN A 221 0.71 -17.27 -8.39
C ASN A 221 2.16 -17.63 -8.06
N ASP A 222 3.14 -16.89 -8.56
CA ASP A 222 4.55 -17.18 -8.36
C ASP A 222 4.99 -16.98 -6.90
N PRO A 223 5.32 -18.07 -6.18
CA PRO A 223 5.76 -17.94 -4.79
C PRO A 223 7.01 -17.08 -4.62
N SER A 224 7.90 -17.04 -5.62
CA SER A 224 9.13 -16.25 -5.54
C SER A 224 8.85 -14.75 -5.51
N VAL A 225 7.87 -14.31 -6.29
CA VAL A 225 7.39 -12.92 -6.31
C VAL A 225 6.72 -12.58 -4.98
N TRP A 226 5.76 -13.38 -4.54
CA TRP A 226 4.95 -13.07 -3.36
C TRP A 226 5.73 -13.22 -2.05
N ASN A 227 6.66 -14.15 -1.93
CA ASN A 227 7.56 -14.25 -0.78
C ASN A 227 8.47 -13.00 -0.68
N LYS A 228 8.93 -12.46 -1.82
CA LYS A 228 9.71 -11.22 -1.84
C LYS A 228 8.87 -10.01 -1.44
N ILE A 229 7.61 -9.95 -1.88
CA ILE A 229 6.64 -8.91 -1.49
C ILE A 229 6.41 -8.97 0.02
N GLU A 230 6.13 -10.14 0.55
CA GLU A 230 5.92 -10.34 1.99
C GLU A 230 7.15 -9.90 2.80
N ALA A 231 8.34 -10.33 2.41
CA ALA A 231 9.58 -9.92 3.07
C ALA A 231 9.76 -8.41 3.07
N LEU A 232 9.47 -7.72 1.96
CA LEU A 232 9.51 -6.26 1.87
C LEU A 232 8.51 -5.59 2.81
N ILE A 233 7.28 -6.10 2.92
CA ILE A 233 6.27 -5.60 3.86
C ILE A 233 6.75 -5.80 5.31
N GLN A 234 7.32 -6.96 5.63
CA GLN A 234 7.86 -7.26 6.96
C GLN A 234 8.98 -6.29 7.37
N THR A 235 9.83 -5.84 6.43
CA THR A 235 10.85 -4.81 6.73
C THR A 235 10.27 -3.46 7.13
N GLN A 236 8.98 -3.23 6.83
CA GLN A 236 8.28 -2.00 7.18
C GLN A 236 7.55 -2.10 8.53
N LEU A 237 7.54 -3.26 9.19
CA LEU A 237 6.90 -3.41 10.51
C LEU A 237 7.60 -2.53 11.56
N PRO A 238 6.84 -1.91 12.48
CA PRO A 238 7.38 -1.06 13.55
C PRO A 238 8.11 -1.87 14.61
#